data_ca6706ac7096b4d3020f70477320e852
#
_entry.id   ca6706ac7096b4d3020f70477320e852
#
_cell.length_a   1.000
_cell.length_b   1.000
_cell.length_c   1.000
_cell.angle_alpha   90.00
_cell.angle_beta   90.00
_cell.angle_gamma   90.00
#
_symmetry.space_group_name_H-M   'P 1'
#
loop_
_entity.id
_entity.type
_entity.pdbx_description
1 polymer ?
#
loop_
_entity_poly.entity_id
_entity_poly.type
_entity_poly.pdbx_seq_one_letter_code
_entity_poly.pdbx_strand_id
1 'polypeptide(L)' 'MKATGSVKWFNAEKGFGFIEVEEGNDVFVHFSAITGEGFKTLEEGQQVEFEIVEGNRGPQAENVVKL' A
#
# COMPACT_ATOMS: atom_id res chain seq x y z
N MET A 1 6.46 3.50 11.24
CA MET A 1 5.24 3.31 12.01
C MET A 1 4.31 2.34 11.30
N LYS A 2 3.91 1.30 11.99
CA LYS A 2 3.08 0.27 11.39
C LYS A 2 1.60 0.67 11.44
N ALA A 3 0.91 0.40 10.34
CA ALA A 3 -0.50 0.76 10.22
C ALA A 3 -1.24 -0.30 9.40
N THR A 4 -2.55 -0.27 9.49
CA THR A 4 -3.39 -1.13 8.68
C THR A 4 -4.35 -0.24 7.88
N GLY A 5 -4.74 -0.74 6.72
CA GLY A 5 -5.68 -0.02 5.88
C GLY A 5 -6.24 -0.91 4.80
N SER A 6 -7.03 -0.33 3.93
CA SER A 6 -7.57 -1.07 2.79
C SER A 6 -7.11 -0.41 1.49
N VAL A 7 -6.89 -1.23 0.50
CA VAL A 7 -6.45 -0.73 -0.80
C VAL A 7 -7.59 0.06 -1.44
N LYS A 8 -7.34 1.31 -1.74
CA LYS A 8 -8.32 2.16 -2.41
C LYS A 8 -8.38 1.82 -3.89
N TRP A 9 -7.22 1.72 -4.52
CA TRP A 9 -7.08 1.21 -5.87
C TRP A 9 -5.62 0.90 -6.12
N PHE A 10 -5.37 0.05 -7.10
CA PHE A 10 -4.02 -0.32 -7.46
C PHE A 10 -3.96 -0.62 -8.95
N ASN A 11 -2.99 -0.04 -9.64
CA ASN A 11 -2.80 -0.26 -11.06
C ASN A 11 -1.63 -1.21 -11.26
N ALA A 12 -1.93 -2.46 -11.58
CA ALA A 12 -0.90 -3.49 -11.73
C ALA A 12 0.04 -3.22 -12.90
N GLU A 13 -0.44 -2.58 -13.94
CA GLU A 13 0.40 -2.26 -15.09
C GLU A 13 1.45 -1.22 -14.76
N LYS A 14 1.06 -0.20 -14.03
CA LYS A 14 1.98 0.87 -13.65
C LYS A 14 2.72 0.56 -12.36
N GLY A 15 2.20 -0.37 -11.57
CA GLY A 15 2.86 -0.84 -10.37
C GLY A 15 2.71 0.07 -9.16
N PHE A 16 1.62 0.83 -9.07
CA PHE A 16 1.39 1.68 -7.90
C PHE A 16 -0.09 1.85 -7.63
N GLY A 17 -0.38 2.35 -6.44
CA GLY A 17 -1.75 2.62 -6.04
C GLY A 17 -1.78 3.37 -4.73
N PHE A 18 -2.94 3.36 -4.08
CA PHE A 18 -3.13 4.04 -2.81
C PHE A 18 -3.85 3.14 -1.82
N ILE A 19 -3.45 3.27 -0.56
CA ILE A 19 -4.07 2.58 0.56
C ILE A 19 -4.77 3.62 1.41
N GLU A 20 -6.02 3.37 1.75
CA GLU A 20 -6.79 4.27 2.60
C GLU A 20 -6.66 3.82 4.05
N VAL A 21 -6.22 4.71 4.92
CA VAL A 21 -6.13 4.43 6.35
C VAL A 21 -7.35 5.00 7.06
N GLU A 22 -7.61 4.53 8.28
CA GLU A 22 -8.81 4.93 9.04
C GLU A 22 -8.94 6.43 9.23
N GLU A 23 -7.83 7.12 9.29
CA GLU A 23 -7.84 8.56 9.48
C GLU A 23 -8.20 9.34 8.22
N GLY A 24 -8.44 8.64 7.14
CA GLY A 24 -8.88 9.25 5.90
C GLY A 24 -7.78 9.74 4.97
N ASN A 25 -6.54 9.53 5.34
CA ASN A 25 -5.41 9.91 4.50
C ASN A 25 -5.04 8.77 3.58
N ASP A 26 -4.77 9.09 2.32
CA ASP A 26 -4.31 8.08 1.38
C ASP A 26 -2.80 7.95 1.48
N VAL A 27 -2.32 6.71 1.43
CA VAL A 27 -0.89 6.42 1.49
C VAL A 27 -0.48 5.81 0.16
N PHE A 28 0.54 6.38 -0.46
CA PHE A 28 1.05 5.88 -1.73
C PHE A 28 1.73 4.52 -1.53
N VAL A 29 1.49 3.59 -2.45
CA VAL A 29 2.13 2.29 -2.42
C VAL A 29 2.66 1.95 -3.81
N HIS A 30 3.89 1.45 -3.86
CA HIS A 30 4.52 0.99 -5.08
C HIS A 30 4.69 -0.52 -4.99
N PHE A 31 4.66 -1.22 -6.13
CA PHE A 31 4.75 -2.68 -6.11
C PHE A 31 6.00 -3.19 -5.41
N SER A 32 7.09 -2.42 -5.45
CA SER A 32 8.32 -2.82 -4.78
C SER A 32 8.21 -2.83 -3.26
N ALA A 33 7.18 -2.19 -2.72
CA ALA A 33 6.94 -2.16 -1.28
C ALA A 33 6.12 -3.34 -0.80
N ILE A 34 5.57 -4.13 -1.71
CA ILE A 34 4.76 -5.30 -1.36
C ILE A 34 5.69 -6.47 -1.08
N THR A 35 5.58 -7.05 0.11
CA THR A 35 6.40 -8.20 0.48
C THR A 35 5.66 -9.49 0.15
N GLY A 36 6.41 -10.56 -0.07
CA GLY A 36 5.85 -11.86 -0.37
C GLY A 36 6.35 -12.37 -1.71
N GLU A 37 5.94 -13.58 -2.04
CA GLU A 37 6.31 -14.22 -3.29
C GLU A 37 5.17 -14.13 -4.28
N GLY A 38 5.50 -14.27 -5.56
CA GLY A 38 4.52 -14.26 -6.61
C GLY A 38 4.20 -12.86 -7.09
N PHE A 39 2.99 -12.66 -7.56
CA PHE A 39 2.57 -11.37 -8.09
C PHE A 39 2.46 -10.34 -6.99
N LYS A 40 3.18 -9.25 -7.18
CA LYS A 40 3.16 -8.13 -6.24
C LYS A 40 2.08 -7.15 -6.67
N THR A 41 0.85 -7.54 -6.42
CA THR A 41 -0.30 -6.73 -6.79
C THR A 41 -1.32 -6.74 -5.66
N LEU A 42 -2.11 -5.70 -5.61
CA LEU A 42 -3.15 -5.54 -4.60
C LEU A 42 -4.49 -5.39 -5.28
N GLU A 43 -5.54 -5.79 -4.58
CA GLU A 43 -6.89 -5.66 -5.09
C GLU A 43 -7.63 -4.59 -4.31
N GLU A 44 -8.54 -3.92 -4.99
CA GLU A 44 -9.37 -2.90 -4.38
C GLU A 44 -10.14 -3.47 -3.18
N GLY A 45 -10.06 -2.77 -2.07
CA GLY A 45 -10.73 -3.21 -0.85
C GLY A 45 -9.97 -4.21 0.00
N GLN A 46 -8.81 -4.64 -0.47
CA GLN A 46 -8.02 -5.62 0.26
C GLN A 46 -7.41 -5.02 1.52
N GLN A 47 -7.48 -5.78 2.62
CA GLN A 47 -6.87 -5.35 3.88
C GLN A 47 -5.38 -5.63 3.87
N VAL A 48 -4.60 -4.65 4.28
CA VAL A 48 -3.13 -4.76 4.31
C VAL A 48 -2.57 -4.12 5.57
N GLU A 49 -1.38 -4.60 5.95
CA GLU A 49 -0.61 -4.01 7.03
C GLU A 49 0.69 -3.51 6.42
N PHE A 50 1.14 -2.36 6.85
CA PHE A 50 2.31 -1.73 6.24
C PHE A 50 2.94 -0.73 7.18
N GLU A 51 4.14 -0.27 6.82
CA GLU A 51 4.82 0.80 7.55
C GLU A 51 4.68 2.08 6.74
N ILE A 52 4.49 3.18 7.44
CA ILE A 52 4.40 4.49 6.81
C ILE A 52 5.74 5.19 6.91
N VAL A 53 6.28 5.59 5.76
CA VAL A 53 7.53 6.35 5.69
C VAL A 53 7.29 7.59 4.85
N GLU A 54 8.14 8.59 5.05
CA GLU A 54 8.06 9.80 4.24
C GLU A 54 8.73 9.58 2.91
N GLY A 55 7.99 9.80 1.84
CA GLY A 55 8.52 9.68 0.49
C GLY A 55 8.42 11.00 -0.24
N ASN A 56 8.81 11.00 -1.50
CA ASN A 56 8.78 12.21 -2.32
C ASN A 56 7.37 12.73 -2.56
N ARG A 57 6.39 11.86 -2.45
CA ARG A 57 4.99 12.21 -2.68
C ARG A 57 4.19 12.33 -1.39
N GLY A 58 4.88 12.40 -0.25
CA GLY A 58 4.25 12.40 1.05
C GLY A 58 4.30 11.02 1.69
N PRO A 59 3.31 10.64 2.51
CA PRO A 59 3.33 9.32 3.17
C PRO A 59 3.34 8.21 2.15
N GLN A 60 4.18 7.22 2.40
CA GLN A 60 4.39 6.10 1.49
C GLN A 60 4.42 4.81 2.28
N ALA A 61 3.81 3.76 1.73
CA ALA A 61 3.77 2.45 2.37
C ALA A 61 5.03 1.65 2.06
N GLU A 62 5.52 0.95 3.09
CA GLU A 62 6.65 0.06 2.97
C GLU A 62 6.30 -1.26 3.66
N ASN A 63 6.91 -2.34 3.24
CA ASN A 63 6.70 -3.67 3.84
C ASN A 63 5.22 -4.02 3.91
N VAL A 64 4.53 -3.87 2.80
CA VAL A 64 3.10 -4.13 2.71
C VAL A 64 2.85 -5.64 2.75
N VAL A 65 2.01 -6.05 3.69
CA VAL A 65 1.65 -7.45 3.87
C VAL A 65 0.15 -7.59 3.74
N LYS A 66 -0.29 -8.53 2.94
CA LYS A 66 -1.72 -8.82 2.79
C LYS A 66 -2.24 -9.54 4.02
N LEU A 67 -3.32 -9.06 4.56
CA LEU A 67 -3.95 -9.69 5.73
C LEU A 67 -4.96 -10.75 5.34
#